data_d4a1bf302314e80f3908b0d47eb17028
#
_entry.id   d4a1bf302314e80f3908b0d47eb17028
#
_cell.length_a   1.000
_cell.length_b   1.000
_cell.length_c   1.000
_cell.angle_alpha   90.00
_cell.angle_beta   90.00
_cell.angle_gamma   90.00
#
_symmetry.space_group_name_H-M   'P 1'
#
loop_
_entity.id
_entity.type
_entity.pdbx_description
1 polymer ?
#
loop_
_entity_poly.entity_id
_entity_poly.type
_entity_poly.pdbx_seq_one_letter_code
_entity_poly.pdbx_strand_id
1 'polypeptide(L)'
;DDTGIDITNTQVLTYSAGKLTKSEGDVVFAGSGTFTSSTIYSYDGDKIKSIITKVKDKATSSERYTIQTDYGFSGSNMSNFKYSLTYAAGPIIQPPIILNITFGNYDSYKNPLGTLPTAFKLVSAQFDLENNALYGFSKNNYKTTNIKTNTDNTTVNFSYSYDTDGYPILGTSSAGTVSYGYVK
;
A
#
# COMPACT_ATOMS: atom_id res chain seq x y z
N ASP A 1 -5.36 22.56 -3.75
CA ASP A 1 -4.68 22.13 -5.00
C ASP A 1 -4.43 20.63 -4.88
N ASP A 2 -5.24 19.84 -5.58
CA ASP A 2 -5.08 18.39 -5.68
C ASP A 2 -3.93 18.13 -6.66
N THR A 3 -2.71 18.00 -6.16
CA THR A 3 -1.52 17.66 -6.94
C THR A 3 -1.33 16.14 -7.04
N GLY A 4 -2.36 15.37 -6.71
CA GLY A 4 -2.35 13.91 -6.81
C GLY A 4 -2.18 13.46 -8.26
N ILE A 5 -1.38 12.42 -8.49
CA ILE A 5 -1.32 11.74 -9.79
C ILE A 5 -2.63 10.99 -9.98
N ASP A 6 -3.42 11.45 -10.94
CA ASP A 6 -4.69 10.79 -11.27
C ASP A 6 -4.39 9.46 -11.96
N ILE A 7 -4.69 8.35 -11.29
CA ILE A 7 -4.46 7.00 -11.79
C ILE A 7 -5.80 6.33 -12.06
N THR A 8 -6.05 6.02 -13.34
CA THR A 8 -7.18 5.14 -13.71
C THR A 8 -6.66 3.73 -13.94
N ASN A 9 -7.27 2.77 -13.24
CA ASN A 9 -6.82 1.38 -13.26
C ASN A 9 -8.00 0.44 -13.54
N THR A 10 -7.94 -0.32 -14.63
CA THR A 10 -8.93 -1.35 -14.99
C THR A 10 -8.26 -2.70 -15.00
N GLN A 11 -8.64 -3.58 -14.07
CA GLN A 11 -7.96 -4.85 -13.83
C GLN A 11 -8.90 -6.05 -13.93
N VAL A 12 -8.42 -7.12 -14.53
CA VAL A 12 -9.00 -8.47 -14.44
C VAL A 12 -8.37 -9.18 -13.27
N LEU A 13 -9.20 -9.69 -12.35
CA LEU A 13 -8.76 -10.32 -11.12
C LEU A 13 -8.83 -11.84 -11.24
N THR A 14 -7.75 -12.55 -10.88
CA THR A 14 -7.67 -14.01 -10.87
C THR A 14 -7.55 -14.50 -9.43
N TYR A 15 -8.41 -15.44 -9.08
CA TYR A 15 -8.46 -16.06 -7.76
C TYR A 15 -8.06 -17.54 -7.81
N SER A 16 -7.40 -17.99 -6.75
CA SER A 16 -7.13 -19.42 -6.50
C SER A 16 -7.36 -19.72 -5.02
N ALA A 17 -8.11 -20.77 -4.72
CA ALA A 17 -8.48 -21.16 -3.34
C ALA A 17 -9.04 -19.97 -2.51
N GLY A 18 -9.89 -19.14 -3.12
CA GLY A 18 -10.52 -17.99 -2.48
C GLY A 18 -9.60 -16.76 -2.27
N LYS A 19 -8.33 -16.83 -2.68
CA LYS A 19 -7.37 -15.73 -2.58
C LYS A 19 -7.12 -15.08 -3.94
N LEU A 20 -7.00 -13.76 -3.98
CA LEU A 20 -6.56 -13.03 -5.16
C LEU A 20 -5.08 -13.37 -5.41
N THR A 21 -4.77 -13.99 -6.54
CA THR A 21 -3.39 -14.42 -6.88
C THR A 21 -2.75 -13.59 -7.97
N LYS A 22 -3.58 -12.98 -8.83
CA LYS A 22 -3.11 -12.16 -9.95
C LYS A 22 -4.12 -11.07 -10.28
N SER A 23 -3.62 -9.93 -10.77
CA SER A 23 -4.42 -8.96 -11.49
C SER A 23 -3.66 -8.47 -12.72
N GLU A 24 -4.39 -8.21 -13.82
CA GLU A 24 -3.83 -7.72 -15.08
C GLU A 24 -4.75 -6.72 -15.71
N GLY A 25 -4.20 -5.68 -16.33
CA GLY A 25 -5.01 -4.73 -17.05
C GLY A 25 -4.30 -3.44 -17.42
N ASP A 26 -5.10 -2.47 -17.80
CA ASP A 26 -4.64 -1.16 -18.22
C ASP A 26 -4.52 -0.21 -17.04
N VAL A 27 -3.50 0.61 -17.08
CA VAL A 27 -3.25 1.71 -16.14
C VAL A 27 -2.99 2.97 -16.92
N VAL A 28 -3.70 4.03 -16.59
CA VAL A 28 -3.50 5.37 -17.15
C VAL A 28 -3.00 6.28 -16.06
N PHE A 29 -1.79 6.82 -16.25
CA PHE A 29 -1.28 7.90 -15.42
C PHE A 29 -1.54 9.21 -16.14
N ALA A 30 -2.29 10.12 -15.52
CA ALA A 30 -2.63 11.40 -16.13
C ALA A 30 -1.35 12.13 -16.57
N GLY A 31 -1.34 12.57 -17.84
CA GLY A 31 -0.20 13.24 -18.45
C GLY A 31 0.98 12.35 -18.86
N SER A 32 0.97 11.04 -18.55
CA SER A 32 2.11 10.13 -18.82
C SER A 32 1.79 9.02 -19.82
N GLY A 33 0.52 8.78 -20.15
CA GLY A 33 0.09 7.79 -21.12
C GLY A 33 -0.56 6.54 -20.55
N THR A 34 -0.78 5.54 -21.42
CA THR A 34 -1.41 4.27 -21.08
C THR A 34 -0.38 3.16 -20.99
N PHE A 35 -0.46 2.39 -19.94
CA PHE A 35 0.41 1.26 -19.63
C PHE A 35 -0.41 0.00 -19.43
N THR A 36 0.24 -1.14 -19.45
CA THR A 36 -0.31 -2.41 -18.96
C THR A 36 0.39 -2.79 -17.67
N SER A 37 -0.36 -3.39 -16.76
CA SER A 37 0.20 -3.92 -15.52
C SER A 37 -0.14 -5.39 -15.35
N SER A 38 0.77 -6.13 -14.72
CA SER A 38 0.55 -7.49 -14.26
C SER A 38 1.08 -7.61 -12.84
N THR A 39 0.20 -7.99 -11.91
CA THR A 39 0.51 -8.07 -10.48
C THR A 39 0.34 -9.49 -9.98
N ILE A 40 1.29 -9.96 -9.21
CA ILE A 40 1.25 -11.25 -8.51
C ILE A 40 1.16 -10.99 -7.02
N TYR A 41 0.25 -11.70 -6.35
CA TYR A 41 0.02 -11.67 -4.92
C TYR A 41 0.47 -12.98 -4.30
N SER A 42 1.38 -12.95 -3.34
CA SER A 42 1.88 -14.11 -2.63
C SER A 42 1.48 -14.06 -1.16
N TYR A 43 1.23 -15.22 -0.56
CA TYR A 43 0.73 -15.33 0.81
C TYR A 43 1.60 -16.23 1.68
N ASP A 44 1.57 -15.96 2.97
CA ASP A 44 2.01 -16.87 4.04
C ASP A 44 0.78 -17.16 4.91
N GLY A 45 0.25 -18.39 4.79
CA GLY A 45 -1.07 -18.70 5.32
C GLY A 45 -2.14 -17.76 4.72
N ASP A 46 -2.89 -17.06 5.57
CA ASP A 46 -3.91 -16.10 5.15
C ASP A 46 -3.42 -14.66 5.02
N LYS A 47 -2.17 -14.40 5.33
CA LYS A 47 -1.59 -13.07 5.29
C LYS A 47 -0.89 -12.84 3.96
N ILE A 48 -1.07 -11.64 3.40
CA ILE A 48 -0.29 -11.21 2.24
C ILE A 48 1.21 -11.22 2.63
N LYS A 49 2.04 -11.81 1.78
CA LYS A 49 3.50 -11.85 1.93
C LYS A 49 4.18 -10.86 1.01
N SER A 50 3.76 -10.83 -0.25
CA SER A 50 4.30 -9.87 -1.21
C SER A 50 3.31 -9.54 -2.31
N ILE A 51 3.47 -8.34 -2.87
CA ILE A 51 2.81 -7.86 -4.08
C ILE A 51 3.92 -7.46 -5.05
N ILE A 52 3.93 -8.02 -6.25
CA ILE A 52 4.90 -7.68 -7.31
C ILE A 52 4.13 -7.23 -8.54
N THR A 53 4.28 -5.96 -8.91
CA THR A 53 3.62 -5.35 -10.07
C THR A 53 4.65 -4.99 -11.12
N LYS A 54 4.49 -5.51 -12.33
CA LYS A 54 5.25 -5.12 -13.51
C LYS A 54 4.43 -4.19 -14.37
N VAL A 55 5.00 -3.07 -14.75
CA VAL A 55 4.37 -2.08 -15.61
C VAL A 55 5.13 -1.99 -16.92
N LYS A 56 4.37 -2.06 -18.03
CA LYS A 56 4.88 -2.00 -19.40
C LYS A 56 4.21 -0.88 -20.15
N ASP A 57 4.93 -0.26 -21.05
CA ASP A 57 4.38 0.63 -22.04
C ASP A 57 3.41 -0.14 -22.94
N LYS A 58 2.18 0.36 -23.12
CA LYS A 58 1.14 -0.37 -23.86
C LYS A 58 1.44 -0.42 -25.36
N ALA A 59 2.04 0.61 -25.92
CA ALA A 59 2.33 0.69 -27.34
C ALA A 59 3.52 -0.18 -27.76
N THR A 60 4.57 -0.23 -26.94
CA THR A 60 5.83 -0.92 -27.26
C THR A 60 5.99 -2.25 -26.57
N SER A 61 5.15 -2.56 -25.56
CA SER A 61 5.27 -3.71 -24.66
C SER A 61 6.59 -3.75 -23.86
N SER A 62 7.37 -2.67 -23.89
CA SER A 62 8.63 -2.59 -23.14
C SER A 62 8.35 -2.42 -21.65
N GLU A 63 9.10 -3.12 -20.80
CA GLU A 63 9.03 -2.96 -19.35
C GLU A 63 9.51 -1.55 -18.98
N ARG A 64 8.76 -0.88 -18.10
CA ARG A 64 9.09 0.45 -17.58
C ARG A 64 9.66 0.37 -16.18
N TYR A 65 8.97 -0.34 -15.30
CA TYR A 65 9.41 -0.55 -13.93
C TYR A 65 8.70 -1.74 -13.29
N THR A 66 9.30 -2.24 -12.22
CA THR A 66 8.72 -3.23 -11.33
C THR A 66 8.60 -2.61 -9.93
N ILE A 67 7.41 -2.74 -9.34
CA ILE A 67 7.16 -2.43 -7.94
C ILE A 67 7.09 -3.75 -7.18
N GLN A 68 7.81 -3.85 -6.09
CA GLN A 68 7.70 -4.96 -5.15
C GLN A 68 7.45 -4.43 -3.75
N THR A 69 6.45 -4.96 -3.09
CA THR A 69 6.17 -4.69 -1.69
C THR A 69 6.14 -6.00 -0.91
N ASP A 70 7.00 -6.12 0.09
CA ASP A 70 7.07 -7.27 1.00
C ASP A 70 6.50 -6.87 2.36
N TYR A 71 5.67 -7.73 2.95
CA TYR A 71 4.93 -7.47 4.19
C TYR A 71 5.38 -8.40 5.30
N GLY A 72 5.60 -7.85 6.50
CA GLY A 72 5.83 -8.60 7.73
C GLY A 72 4.70 -8.39 8.73
N PHE A 73 4.40 -9.42 9.51
CA PHE A 73 3.34 -9.39 10.51
C PHE A 73 3.84 -9.87 11.89
N SER A 74 3.28 -9.27 12.93
CA SER A 74 3.37 -9.75 14.31
C SER A 74 1.95 -9.98 14.83
N GLY A 75 1.57 -11.24 15.01
CA GLY A 75 0.17 -11.59 15.30
C GLY A 75 -0.77 -11.12 14.20
N SER A 76 -1.80 -10.38 14.56
CA SER A 76 -2.81 -9.85 13.62
C SER A 76 -2.49 -8.47 13.06
N ASN A 77 -1.32 -7.92 13.38
CA ASN A 77 -0.93 -6.59 12.96
C ASN A 77 0.29 -6.65 12.04
N MET A 78 0.34 -5.77 11.06
CA MET A 78 1.48 -5.61 10.18
C MET A 78 2.64 -4.99 10.97
N SER A 79 3.79 -5.65 11.02
CA SER A 79 4.97 -5.12 11.73
C SER A 79 5.84 -4.22 10.85
N ASN A 80 5.87 -4.52 9.58
CA ASN A 80 6.67 -3.76 8.60
C ASN A 80 6.19 -4.02 7.18
N PHE A 81 6.54 -3.11 6.28
CA PHE A 81 6.63 -3.42 4.86
C PHE A 81 7.88 -2.79 4.24
N LYS A 82 8.37 -3.43 3.19
CA LYS A 82 9.45 -2.92 2.35
C LYS A 82 8.91 -2.72 0.95
N TYR A 83 8.99 -1.50 0.47
CA TYR A 83 8.68 -1.14 -0.92
C TYR A 83 9.98 -0.98 -1.71
N SER A 84 9.96 -1.45 -2.94
CA SER A 84 11.06 -1.30 -3.88
C SER A 84 10.52 -0.99 -5.26
N LEU A 85 10.92 0.13 -5.85
CA LEU A 85 10.67 0.49 -7.24
C LEU A 85 11.97 0.36 -8.03
N THR A 86 11.98 -0.52 -9.01
CA THR A 86 13.11 -0.77 -9.89
C THR A 86 12.73 -0.41 -11.32
N TYR A 87 13.48 0.49 -11.92
CA TYR A 87 13.29 0.87 -13.33
C TYR A 87 13.87 -0.20 -14.25
N ALA A 88 13.24 -0.42 -15.40
CA ALA A 88 13.77 -1.29 -16.44
C ALA A 88 15.14 -0.78 -16.93
N ALA A 89 15.96 -1.72 -17.41
CA ALA A 89 17.27 -1.37 -17.98
C ALA A 89 17.11 -0.39 -19.14
N GLY A 90 17.85 0.71 -19.10
CA GLY A 90 17.86 1.78 -20.09
C GLY A 90 19.27 2.35 -20.24
N PRO A 91 19.46 3.34 -21.10
CA PRO A 91 20.77 3.98 -21.30
C PRO A 91 21.29 4.68 -20.03
N ILE A 92 20.39 5.02 -19.10
CA ILE A 92 20.74 5.58 -17.79
C ILE A 92 20.30 4.59 -16.74
N ILE A 93 21.24 4.06 -15.96
CA ILE A 93 20.95 3.18 -14.83
C ILE A 93 20.47 4.05 -13.67
N GLN A 94 19.21 3.85 -13.27
CA GLN A 94 18.65 4.50 -12.09
C GLN A 94 18.70 3.51 -10.90
N PRO A 95 19.24 3.94 -9.75
CA PRO A 95 19.19 3.10 -8.55
C PRO A 95 17.74 2.86 -8.13
N PRO A 96 17.43 1.69 -7.53
CA PRO A 96 16.09 1.43 -7.04
C PRO A 96 15.72 2.39 -5.90
N ILE A 97 14.46 2.80 -5.88
CA ILE A 97 13.89 3.52 -4.74
C ILE A 97 13.47 2.49 -3.71
N ILE A 98 13.99 2.58 -2.51
CA ILE A 98 13.68 1.66 -1.42
C ILE A 98 13.10 2.44 -0.25
N LEU A 99 11.95 1.98 0.24
CA LEU A 99 11.28 2.51 1.41
C LEU A 99 11.01 1.35 2.37
N ASN A 100 11.49 1.46 3.60
CA ASN A 100 11.18 0.52 4.67
C ASN A 100 10.33 1.24 5.71
N ILE A 101 9.16 0.67 6.03
CA ILE A 101 8.29 1.21 7.07
C ILE A 101 8.10 0.13 8.13
N THR A 102 8.27 0.49 9.38
CA THR A 102 7.95 -0.35 10.53
C THR A 102 6.87 0.29 11.37
N PHE A 103 5.99 -0.53 11.92
CA PHE A 103 4.87 -0.13 12.75
C PHE A 103 5.01 -0.70 14.15
N GLY A 104 4.63 0.09 15.13
CA GLY A 104 4.74 -0.32 16.54
C GLY A 104 3.70 0.33 17.43
N ASN A 105 3.76 -0.07 18.71
CA ASN A 105 2.91 0.48 19.77
C ASN A 105 1.42 0.40 19.41
N TYR A 106 0.98 -0.76 18.90
CA TYR A 106 -0.42 -0.99 18.56
C TYR A 106 -1.32 -0.84 19.79
N ASP A 107 -2.46 -0.19 19.57
CA ASP A 107 -3.53 -0.15 20.57
C ASP A 107 -4.37 -1.44 20.57
N SER A 108 -5.44 -1.46 21.37
CA SER A 108 -6.42 -2.55 21.39
C SER A 108 -7.70 -2.24 20.61
N TYR A 109 -7.79 -1.06 20.01
CA TYR A 109 -8.98 -0.58 19.32
C TYR A 109 -9.01 -1.02 17.85
N LYS A 110 -10.20 -0.88 17.25
CA LYS A 110 -10.43 -1.33 15.86
C LYS A 110 -9.74 -0.39 14.87
N ASN A 111 -9.06 -0.99 13.90
CA ASN A 111 -8.60 -0.25 12.72
C ASN A 111 -9.77 -0.18 11.69
N PRO A 112 -10.27 1.02 11.35
CA PRO A 112 -11.39 1.17 10.43
C PRO A 112 -11.07 0.64 9.03
N LEU A 113 -9.83 0.81 8.58
CA LEU A 113 -9.38 0.31 7.28
C LEU A 113 -9.30 -1.22 7.24
N GLY A 114 -9.23 -1.88 8.40
CA GLY A 114 -9.26 -3.34 8.53
C GLY A 114 -10.56 -3.96 8.00
N THR A 115 -11.66 -3.22 8.00
CA THR A 115 -12.99 -3.66 7.52
C THR A 115 -13.13 -3.64 5.99
N LEU A 116 -12.23 -2.96 5.28
CA LEU A 116 -12.25 -2.90 3.82
C LEU A 116 -12.09 -4.30 3.21
N PRO A 117 -12.76 -4.60 2.08
CA PRO A 117 -12.60 -5.86 1.36
C PRO A 117 -11.12 -6.13 1.03
N THR A 118 -10.66 -7.36 1.26
CA THR A 118 -9.24 -7.72 1.05
C THR A 118 -8.80 -7.46 -0.39
N ALA A 119 -9.61 -7.80 -1.39
CA ALA A 119 -9.29 -7.52 -2.79
C ALA A 119 -9.09 -6.02 -3.06
N PHE A 120 -9.94 -5.17 -2.47
CA PHE A 120 -9.79 -3.71 -2.58
C PHE A 120 -8.44 -3.25 -2.00
N LYS A 121 -8.10 -3.68 -0.79
CA LYS A 121 -6.81 -3.34 -0.15
C LYS A 121 -5.61 -3.77 -1.01
N LEU A 122 -5.66 -4.98 -1.56
CA LEU A 122 -4.58 -5.54 -2.39
C LEU A 122 -4.43 -4.80 -3.72
N VAL A 123 -5.54 -4.52 -4.41
CA VAL A 123 -5.51 -3.81 -5.70
C VAL A 123 -5.08 -2.36 -5.50
N SER A 124 -5.56 -1.69 -4.46
CA SER A 124 -5.15 -0.31 -4.14
C SER A 124 -3.67 -0.21 -3.78
N ALA A 125 -3.08 -1.24 -3.18
CA ALA A 125 -1.66 -1.26 -2.78
C ALA A 125 -0.67 -1.48 -3.95
N GLN A 126 -1.15 -1.67 -5.20
CA GLN A 126 -0.29 -1.97 -6.34
C GLN A 126 0.60 -0.80 -6.77
N PHE A 127 0.07 0.41 -6.75
CA PHE A 127 0.69 1.58 -7.38
C PHE A 127 0.95 2.72 -6.42
N ASP A 128 0.27 2.73 -5.29
CA ASP A 128 0.18 3.89 -4.42
C ASP A 128 0.63 3.56 -3.00
N LEU A 129 1.78 4.13 -2.62
CA LEU A 129 2.30 4.07 -1.26
C LEU A 129 1.54 4.97 -0.29
N GLU A 130 0.93 6.04 -0.80
CA GLU A 130 0.19 7.01 0.00
C GLU A 130 -1.22 6.53 0.29
N ASN A 131 -1.66 5.48 -0.42
CA ASN A 131 -2.99 4.92 -0.24
C ASN A 131 -3.11 4.24 1.13
N ASN A 132 -3.96 4.82 1.96
CA ASN A 132 -4.25 4.32 3.30
C ASN A 132 -4.76 2.86 3.33
N ALA A 133 -5.18 2.29 2.19
CA ALA A 133 -5.71 0.93 2.12
C ALA A 133 -4.69 -0.12 2.59
N LEU A 134 -3.39 0.09 2.40
CA LEU A 134 -2.36 -0.84 2.88
C LEU A 134 -2.30 -0.92 4.41
N TYR A 135 -2.64 0.17 5.12
CA TYR A 135 -2.72 0.16 6.59
C TYR A 135 -3.87 -0.70 7.11
N GLY A 136 -4.84 -1.01 6.26
CA GLY A 136 -5.96 -1.89 6.54
C GLY A 136 -5.59 -3.38 6.71
N PHE A 137 -4.33 -3.78 6.51
CA PHE A 137 -3.88 -5.13 6.82
C PHE A 137 -3.64 -5.38 8.31
N SER A 138 -3.68 -4.35 9.15
CA SER A 138 -3.60 -4.46 10.61
C SER A 138 -4.98 -4.51 11.24
N LYS A 139 -5.14 -5.32 12.30
CA LYS A 139 -6.37 -5.39 13.10
C LYS A 139 -6.58 -4.13 13.95
N ASN A 140 -5.50 -3.58 14.47
CA ASN A 140 -5.48 -2.48 15.42
C ASN A 140 -4.78 -1.25 14.82
N ASN A 141 -4.92 -0.08 15.48
CA ASN A 141 -4.25 1.13 15.04
C ASN A 141 -2.81 1.17 15.58
N TYR A 142 -1.84 1.48 14.74
CA TYR A 142 -0.46 1.69 15.16
C TYR A 142 -0.31 3.11 15.74
N LYS A 143 0.52 3.24 16.79
CA LYS A 143 0.84 4.53 17.41
C LYS A 143 2.23 5.04 17.06
N THR A 144 3.04 4.21 16.41
CA THR A 144 4.37 4.61 15.96
C THR A 144 4.62 4.05 14.58
N THR A 145 5.16 4.89 13.70
CA THR A 145 5.69 4.49 12.40
C THR A 145 7.11 5.01 12.27
N ASN A 146 8.04 4.15 11.86
CA ASN A 146 9.36 4.55 11.46
C ASN A 146 9.50 4.36 9.94
N ILE A 147 9.84 5.43 9.25
CA ILE A 147 9.97 5.51 7.79
C ILE A 147 11.44 5.68 7.47
N LYS A 148 12.03 4.71 6.78
CA LYS A 148 13.43 4.72 6.39
C LYS A 148 13.56 4.65 4.87
N THR A 149 14.18 5.66 4.30
CA THR A 149 14.62 5.71 2.89
C THR A 149 16.13 5.46 2.79
N ASN A 150 16.71 5.63 1.61
CA ASN A 150 18.17 5.57 1.43
C ASN A 150 18.91 6.69 2.17
N THR A 151 18.27 7.84 2.40
CA THR A 151 18.87 9.06 2.94
C THR A 151 18.32 9.46 4.30
N ASP A 152 17.07 9.10 4.59
CA ASP A 152 16.34 9.61 5.74
C ASP A 152 15.81 8.50 6.63
N ASN A 153 15.64 8.82 7.91
CA ASN A 153 15.02 7.96 8.91
C ASN A 153 14.16 8.80 9.84
N THR A 154 12.86 8.71 9.70
CA THR A 154 11.90 9.53 10.43
C THR A 154 10.96 8.66 11.24
N THR A 155 10.73 9.04 12.50
CA THR A 155 9.73 8.40 13.35
C THR A 155 8.56 9.35 13.56
N VAL A 156 7.35 8.86 13.30
CA VAL A 156 6.10 9.57 13.54
C VAL A 156 5.32 8.86 14.61
N ASN A 157 4.88 9.59 15.62
CA ASN A 157 4.02 9.10 16.68
C ASN A 157 2.60 9.61 16.48
N PHE A 158 1.62 8.72 16.75
CA PHE A 158 0.20 9.00 16.60
C PHE A 158 -0.51 8.85 17.94
N SER A 159 -1.50 9.71 18.16
CA SER A 159 -2.48 9.58 19.22
C SER A 159 -3.89 9.58 18.61
N TYR A 160 -4.80 8.80 19.21
CA TYR A 160 -6.16 8.66 18.72
C TYR A 160 -7.18 8.94 19.81
N SER A 161 -8.30 9.57 19.43
CA SER A 161 -9.54 9.58 20.20
C SER A 161 -10.54 8.63 19.57
N TYR A 162 -11.38 7.98 20.36
CA TYR A 162 -12.26 6.91 19.91
C TYR A 162 -13.73 7.21 20.27
N ASP A 163 -14.63 6.68 19.45
CA ASP A 163 -16.05 6.61 19.80
C ASP A 163 -16.33 5.46 20.80
N THR A 164 -17.59 5.34 21.21
CA THR A 164 -18.03 4.31 22.15
C THR A 164 -17.95 2.89 21.59
N ASP A 165 -17.89 2.73 20.26
CA ASP A 165 -17.78 1.44 19.57
C ASP A 165 -16.31 1.03 19.34
N GLY A 166 -15.37 1.89 19.74
CA GLY A 166 -13.93 1.66 19.65
C GLY A 166 -13.33 1.94 18.26
N TYR A 167 -13.97 2.80 17.47
CA TYR A 167 -13.41 3.32 16.23
C TYR A 167 -12.78 4.69 16.46
N PRO A 168 -11.62 5.00 15.84
CA PRO A 168 -11.00 6.31 15.99
C PRO A 168 -11.86 7.39 15.34
N ILE A 169 -12.10 8.50 16.04
CA ILE A 169 -12.77 9.69 15.51
C ILE A 169 -11.77 10.79 15.14
N LEU A 170 -10.61 10.77 15.76
CA LEU A 170 -9.54 11.71 15.50
C LEU A 170 -8.19 11.01 15.65
N GLY A 171 -7.29 11.22 14.71
CA GLY A 171 -5.89 10.86 14.80
C GLY A 171 -5.01 12.10 14.68
N THR A 172 -4.02 12.25 15.54
CA THR A 172 -3.06 13.36 15.53
C THR A 172 -1.63 12.85 15.51
N SER A 173 -0.77 13.56 14.77
CA SER A 173 0.66 13.31 14.71
C SER A 173 1.42 14.61 14.49
N SER A 174 2.74 14.58 14.47
CA SER A 174 3.58 15.72 14.06
C SER A 174 3.36 16.13 12.59
N ALA A 175 2.85 15.22 11.76
CA ALA A 175 2.55 15.48 10.33
C ALA A 175 1.16 16.11 10.11
N GLY A 176 0.29 16.11 11.11
CA GLY A 176 -1.05 16.66 11.00
C GLY A 176 -2.11 15.89 11.76
N THR A 177 -3.36 16.22 11.44
CA THR A 177 -4.57 15.68 12.09
C THR A 177 -5.48 15.08 11.04
N VAL A 178 -6.02 13.88 11.31
CA VAL A 178 -7.01 13.17 10.48
C VAL A 178 -8.30 12.99 11.29
N SER A 179 -9.41 13.42 10.73
CA SER A 179 -10.75 13.16 11.28
C SER A 179 -11.39 11.99 10.53
N TYR A 180 -12.03 11.09 11.27
CA TYR A 180 -12.73 9.93 10.72
C TYR A 180 -14.24 10.12 10.84
N GLY A 181 -14.95 9.95 9.73
CA GLY A 181 -16.40 9.94 9.67
C GLY A 181 -16.88 8.54 9.26
N TYR A 182 -17.90 8.01 9.96
CA TYR A 182 -18.50 6.71 9.67
C TYR A 182 -19.95 6.89 9.25
N VAL A 183 -20.33 6.26 8.13
CA VAL A 183 -21.73 6.14 7.74
C VAL A 183 -22.31 4.96 8.52
N LYS A 184 -23.37 5.22 9.29
CA LYS A 184 -24.12 4.20 10.04
C LYS A 184 -25.24 3.63 9.19
#